data_b4ea54d84f3d844c1508e861e04be174
#
_entry.id   b4ea54d84f3d844c1508e861e04be174
#
_cell.length_a   1.000
_cell.length_b   1.000
_cell.length_c   1.000
_cell.angle_alpha   90.00
_cell.angle_beta   90.00
_cell.angle_gamma   90.00
#
_symmetry.space_group_name_H-M   'P 1'
#
loop_
_entity.id
_entity.type
_entity.pdbx_description
1 polymer ?
#
loop_
_entity_poly.entity_id
_entity_poly.type
_entity_poly.pdbx_seq_one_letter_code
_entity_poly.pdbx_strand_id
1 'polypeptide(L)'
;MADGGTRAARTRGLPKVGPSMTAAPSLTPQADAGTPAGGRHRPRPVIIQGGMGVAVSGWRLARTISTNGHLGVVSGTALDAVLARILQDGDPGGHYRRALAHFPNLPVAQRVLDTYFIDGGRPDDAPYLPVPKLTLSTSREGQELAVVANFAEVWLAKEGHDGVVGVNLLEKIQMATPTAALGAMLAGVDYVLMGAGIPREIPALLRALAAGRVGRITADVVGASTTRSIEVDPVDLVGPEMPTLTRPDFLAIISINQLASYLHRDPEIRPDGFVVERPPAGGHSAPPRGRLQLDESGDPVYGPRDEADLAKLTQFGLPFWVAGAAATPAHLATAIRSGAVGVQVGTLFALSLDSGLSDDNRNQLLARLRDGDLTVRNDPRASPTGFPFKVAVLPGTASDPDVYAARPRLCDLSYLRQPYERSDGKVGYRCPAEPVHMHLRKGGSLADTVGRQCLCNGLMADIGLGQHRTDGYAEVPLVTLGQDLTGAVELIARHPQGWTARQALTYLQESLA
;
A
#
# COMPACT_ATOMS: atom_id res chain seq x y z
N MET A 1 6.32 45.30 68.79
CA MET A 1 5.07 44.69 69.29
C MET A 1 4.96 43.37 68.56
N ALA A 2 5.45 42.36 69.14
CA ALA A 2 4.77 41.25 69.83
C ALA A 2 4.14 40.30 68.81
N ASP A 3 4.29 39.04 68.75
CA ASP A 3 4.76 37.93 69.62
C ASP A 3 4.57 36.65 68.76
N GLY A 4 5.40 35.73 68.57
CA GLY A 4 5.83 34.71 69.48
C GLY A 4 4.97 33.46 69.36
N GLY A 5 5.51 32.35 68.87
CA GLY A 5 4.81 31.08 68.93
C GLY A 5 5.47 29.92 68.21
N THR A 6 6.57 29.44 68.73
CA THR A 6 7.19 28.12 68.42
C THR A 6 6.27 26.95 68.80
N ARG A 7 6.10 25.94 67.95
CA ARG A 7 5.73 24.60 68.39
C ARG A 7 6.52 23.51 67.65
N ALA A 8 7.00 22.60 68.47
CA ALA A 8 7.99 21.58 68.25
C ALA A 8 7.58 20.45 67.29
N ALA A 9 8.59 19.96 66.59
CA ALA A 9 8.57 18.72 65.81
C ALA A 9 8.44 17.49 66.72
N ARG A 10 7.59 16.55 66.35
CA ARG A 10 7.60 15.15 66.83
C ARG A 10 7.98 14.23 65.65
N THR A 11 9.16 13.70 65.74
CA THR A 11 9.66 12.59 64.94
C THR A 11 8.88 11.32 65.28
N ARG A 12 8.26 10.67 64.28
CA ARG A 12 7.81 9.26 64.38
C ARG A 12 8.62 8.45 63.39
N GLY A 13 9.24 7.39 63.91
CA GLY A 13 10.10 6.48 63.17
C GLY A 13 9.40 5.65 62.11
N LEU A 14 10.13 5.36 61.04
CA LEU A 14 9.79 4.45 59.96
C LEU A 14 10.01 2.99 60.41
N PRO A 15 9.10 2.05 60.06
CA PRO A 15 9.39 0.63 60.19
C PRO A 15 10.21 0.14 58.99
N LYS A 16 11.26 -0.62 59.29
CA LYS A 16 12.06 -1.39 58.32
C LYS A 16 11.19 -2.51 57.75
N VAL A 17 10.99 -2.55 56.42
CA VAL A 17 10.44 -3.71 55.70
C VAL A 17 11.59 -4.33 54.92
N GLY A 18 11.87 -5.60 55.19
CA GLY A 18 12.86 -6.43 54.49
C GLY A 18 12.36 -6.85 53.10
N PRO A 19 13.27 -7.34 52.20
CA PRO A 19 12.91 -7.69 50.84
C PRO A 19 12.08 -8.97 50.79
N SER A 20 10.80 -8.87 50.40
CA SER A 20 9.99 -10.00 50.00
C SER A 20 10.19 -10.21 48.49
N MET A 21 10.82 -11.33 48.14
CA MET A 21 10.85 -11.84 46.78
C MET A 21 9.43 -12.34 46.45
N THR A 22 8.67 -11.55 45.71
CA THR A 22 7.46 -12.03 45.04
C THR A 22 7.80 -12.50 43.63
N ALA A 23 7.47 -13.75 43.33
CA ALA A 23 7.60 -14.39 42.03
C ALA A 23 6.86 -13.59 40.96
N ALA A 24 7.44 -13.55 39.76
CA ALA A 24 6.84 -12.93 38.57
C ALA A 24 5.46 -13.56 38.28
N PRO A 25 4.43 -12.77 37.94
CA PRO A 25 3.15 -13.30 37.53
C PRO A 25 3.27 -14.02 36.20
N SER A 26 2.85 -15.30 36.17
CA SER A 26 2.66 -16.07 34.96
C SER A 26 1.61 -15.39 34.07
N LEU A 27 1.98 -15.06 32.83
CA LEU A 27 1.08 -14.54 31.79
C LEU A 27 0.07 -15.63 31.40
N THR A 28 -1.11 -15.57 31.95
CA THR A 28 -2.30 -16.26 31.43
C THR A 28 -2.91 -15.36 30.32
N PRO A 29 -3.30 -15.93 29.16
CA PRO A 29 -3.99 -15.15 28.13
C PRO A 29 -5.30 -14.59 28.69
N GLN A 30 -5.48 -13.27 28.63
CA GLN A 30 -6.77 -12.64 28.93
C GLN A 30 -7.78 -13.04 27.84
N ALA A 31 -8.95 -13.51 28.26
CA ALA A 31 -10.07 -13.81 27.40
C ALA A 31 -10.58 -12.53 26.71
N ASP A 32 -10.78 -12.62 25.41
CA ASP A 32 -11.27 -11.55 24.55
C ASP A 32 -12.65 -11.04 25.02
N ALA A 33 -12.74 -9.73 25.24
CA ALA A 33 -14.02 -9.05 25.41
C ALA A 33 -14.59 -8.71 24.02
N GLY A 34 -15.61 -9.46 23.59
CA GLY A 34 -16.56 -9.04 22.56
C GLY A 34 -16.11 -9.11 21.12
N THR A 35 -16.01 -10.32 20.55
CA THR A 35 -15.90 -10.56 19.10
C THR A 35 -17.29 -10.45 18.45
N PRO A 36 -17.46 -9.68 17.34
CA PRO A 36 -18.66 -9.80 16.52
C PRO A 36 -18.73 -11.20 15.90
N ALA A 37 -19.89 -11.84 15.96
CA ALA A 37 -20.12 -13.20 15.48
C ALA A 37 -19.78 -13.34 13.99
N GLY A 38 -18.86 -14.27 13.64
CA GLY A 38 -18.65 -14.75 12.26
C GLY A 38 -17.21 -14.92 11.77
N GLY A 39 -16.18 -14.49 12.50
CA GLY A 39 -14.78 -14.59 12.05
C GLY A 39 -14.16 -15.96 12.37
N ARG A 40 -13.52 -16.61 11.40
CA ARG A 40 -12.62 -17.74 11.67
C ARG A 40 -11.50 -17.24 12.57
N HIS A 41 -11.35 -17.85 13.75
CA HIS A 41 -10.31 -17.49 14.72
C HIS A 41 -8.94 -17.96 14.19
N ARG A 42 -8.32 -17.18 13.31
CA ARG A 42 -6.94 -17.41 12.85
C ARG A 42 -5.98 -16.57 13.71
N PRO A 43 -4.79 -17.09 14.07
CA PRO A 43 -3.77 -16.29 14.74
C PRO A 43 -3.44 -15.06 13.89
N ARG A 44 -3.31 -13.90 14.53
CA ARG A 44 -2.90 -12.67 13.83
C ARG A 44 -1.47 -12.82 13.30
N PRO A 45 -1.21 -12.46 12.03
CA PRO A 45 0.13 -12.59 11.45
C PRO A 45 1.11 -11.65 12.14
N VAL A 46 2.25 -12.18 12.57
CA VAL A 46 3.32 -11.37 13.21
C VAL A 46 4.06 -10.51 12.19
N ILE A 47 4.21 -11.01 10.96
CA ILE A 47 4.84 -10.26 9.88
C ILE A 47 3.80 -10.01 8.80
N ILE A 48 3.71 -8.75 8.36
CA ILE A 48 2.97 -8.34 7.17
C ILE A 48 4.00 -7.98 6.09
N GLN A 49 3.98 -8.67 4.95
CA GLN A 49 4.64 -8.16 3.77
C GLN A 49 3.73 -7.10 3.16
N GLY A 50 4.13 -5.84 3.22
CA GLY A 50 3.31 -4.71 2.80
C GLY A 50 3.08 -4.67 1.29
N GLY A 51 1.97 -4.07 0.85
CA GLY A 51 1.71 -3.77 -0.56
C GLY A 51 2.71 -2.72 -1.07
N MET A 52 3.34 -2.98 -2.22
CA MET A 52 4.44 -2.15 -2.73
C MET A 52 4.27 -1.86 -4.22
N GLY A 53 4.49 -0.60 -4.59
CA GLY A 53 4.52 -0.13 -5.97
C GLY A 53 3.29 -0.53 -6.79
N VAL A 54 3.48 -0.77 -8.07
CA VAL A 54 2.53 -1.45 -8.94
C VAL A 54 3.04 -2.88 -9.11
N ALA A 55 2.31 -3.86 -8.59
CA ALA A 55 2.63 -5.30 -8.66
C ALA A 55 4.08 -5.70 -8.27
N VAL A 56 4.86 -4.84 -7.61
CA VAL A 56 6.12 -5.24 -6.96
C VAL A 56 5.82 -6.28 -5.88
N SER A 57 4.75 -6.07 -5.11
CA SER A 57 4.11 -7.13 -4.33
C SER A 57 2.97 -7.74 -5.15
N GLY A 58 3.31 -8.65 -6.05
CA GLY A 58 2.37 -9.41 -6.83
C GLY A 58 1.98 -10.72 -6.13
N TRP A 59 1.12 -11.49 -6.78
CA TRP A 59 0.58 -12.75 -6.25
C TRP A 59 1.64 -13.78 -5.85
N ARG A 60 2.78 -13.85 -6.57
CA ARG A 60 3.86 -14.80 -6.25
C ARG A 60 4.47 -14.52 -4.89
N LEU A 61 4.83 -13.27 -4.65
CA LEU A 61 5.38 -12.83 -3.37
C LEU A 61 4.36 -13.03 -2.25
N ALA A 62 3.14 -12.54 -2.43
CA ALA A 62 2.07 -12.66 -1.43
C ALA A 62 1.80 -14.14 -1.08
N ARG A 63 1.76 -15.04 -2.09
CA ARG A 63 1.62 -16.48 -1.90
C ARG A 63 2.76 -17.07 -1.07
N THR A 64 4.01 -16.72 -1.41
CA THR A 64 5.18 -17.20 -0.66
C THR A 64 5.09 -16.82 0.82
N ILE A 65 4.68 -15.59 1.12
CA ILE A 65 4.51 -15.12 2.50
C ILE A 65 3.36 -15.85 3.20
N SER A 66 2.21 -15.97 2.55
CA SER A 66 1.00 -16.59 3.12
C SER A 66 1.20 -18.07 3.42
N THR A 67 1.88 -18.81 2.54
CA THR A 67 2.20 -20.23 2.75
C THR A 67 3.23 -20.47 3.85
N ASN A 68 3.93 -19.42 4.30
CA ASN A 68 4.82 -19.46 5.45
C ASN A 68 4.19 -18.88 6.74
N GLY A 69 2.84 -18.78 6.80
CA GLY A 69 2.10 -18.43 8.02
C GLY A 69 2.03 -16.94 8.36
N HIS A 70 2.35 -16.07 7.40
CA HIS A 70 2.32 -14.62 7.56
C HIS A 70 1.33 -13.96 6.59
N LEU A 71 1.11 -12.65 6.70
CA LEU A 71 0.21 -11.93 5.80
C LEU A 71 0.96 -11.48 4.53
N GLY A 72 0.69 -12.17 3.43
CA GLY A 72 1.11 -11.74 2.10
C GLY A 72 0.12 -10.75 1.51
N VAL A 73 0.58 -9.59 1.09
CA VAL A 73 -0.29 -8.51 0.61
C VAL A 73 0.03 -8.18 -0.85
N VAL A 74 -0.95 -8.31 -1.73
CA VAL A 74 -0.84 -7.84 -3.10
C VAL A 74 -1.03 -6.32 -3.17
N SER A 75 -0.32 -5.64 -4.07
CA SER A 75 -0.59 -4.24 -4.38
C SER A 75 -1.83 -4.16 -5.27
N GLY A 76 -2.92 -3.59 -4.76
CA GLY A 76 -4.16 -3.37 -5.50
C GLY A 76 -4.12 -2.17 -6.44
N THR A 77 -2.92 -1.63 -6.72
CA THR A 77 -2.72 -0.44 -7.55
C THR A 77 -2.56 -0.81 -9.01
N ALA A 78 -3.40 -0.25 -9.89
CA ALA A 78 -3.32 -0.40 -11.34
C ALA A 78 -3.35 -1.85 -11.86
N LEU A 79 -3.98 -2.76 -11.13
CA LEU A 79 -4.04 -4.18 -11.50
C LEU A 79 -4.80 -4.42 -12.82
N ASP A 80 -5.75 -3.57 -13.17
CA ASP A 80 -6.42 -3.56 -14.47
C ASP A 80 -5.43 -3.38 -15.63
N ALA A 81 -4.50 -2.44 -15.53
CA ALA A 81 -3.45 -2.27 -16.52
C ALA A 81 -2.39 -3.38 -16.46
N VAL A 82 -2.07 -3.89 -15.27
CA VAL A 82 -1.14 -5.03 -15.11
C VAL A 82 -1.71 -6.26 -15.81
N LEU A 83 -2.95 -6.65 -15.51
CA LEU A 83 -3.61 -7.78 -16.16
C LEU A 83 -3.65 -7.61 -17.67
N ALA A 84 -4.12 -6.45 -18.16
CA ALA A 84 -4.23 -6.19 -19.58
C ALA A 84 -2.89 -6.30 -20.31
N ARG A 85 -1.78 -5.84 -19.71
CA ARG A 85 -0.44 -5.93 -20.31
C ARG A 85 0.12 -7.33 -20.27
N ILE A 86 -0.03 -8.06 -19.16
CA ILE A 86 0.42 -9.46 -19.06
C ILE A 86 -0.34 -10.35 -20.06
N LEU A 87 -1.64 -10.12 -20.27
CA LEU A 87 -2.40 -10.86 -21.30
C LEU A 87 -1.90 -10.53 -22.71
N GLN A 88 -1.54 -9.28 -22.99
CA GLN A 88 -0.95 -8.88 -24.27
C GLN A 88 0.46 -9.45 -24.48
N ASP A 89 1.20 -9.72 -23.40
CA ASP A 89 2.48 -10.43 -23.45
C ASP A 89 2.31 -11.97 -23.49
N GLY A 90 1.08 -12.45 -23.73
CA GLY A 90 0.77 -13.88 -23.92
C GLY A 90 0.52 -14.66 -22.63
N ASP A 91 0.43 -14.00 -21.47
CA ASP A 91 0.25 -14.64 -20.16
C ASP A 91 1.24 -15.79 -19.94
N PRO A 92 2.55 -15.52 -19.80
CA PRO A 92 3.57 -16.55 -19.64
C PRO A 92 3.26 -17.50 -18.49
N GLY A 93 3.17 -18.80 -18.79
CA GLY A 93 2.75 -19.83 -17.85
C GLY A 93 1.23 -19.99 -17.68
N GLY A 94 0.40 -19.18 -18.34
CA GLY A 94 -1.07 -19.32 -18.32
C GLY A 94 -1.72 -19.05 -16.97
N HIS A 95 -1.05 -18.30 -16.11
CA HIS A 95 -1.49 -18.09 -14.73
C HIS A 95 -2.78 -17.27 -14.65
N TYR A 96 -2.83 -16.15 -15.36
CA TYR A 96 -4.00 -15.27 -15.32
C TYR A 96 -5.19 -15.92 -16.05
N ARG A 97 -5.01 -16.58 -17.19
CA ARG A 97 -6.08 -17.35 -17.85
C ARG A 97 -6.65 -18.43 -16.92
N ARG A 98 -5.79 -19.10 -16.14
CA ARG A 98 -6.25 -20.06 -15.12
C ARG A 98 -7.09 -19.39 -14.04
N ALA A 99 -6.68 -18.23 -13.51
CA ALA A 99 -7.47 -17.49 -12.54
C ALA A 99 -8.81 -17.02 -13.13
N LEU A 100 -8.80 -16.49 -14.34
CA LEU A 100 -10.00 -16.02 -15.02
C LEU A 100 -11.03 -17.12 -15.25
N ALA A 101 -10.60 -18.37 -15.46
CA ALA A 101 -11.48 -19.53 -15.55
C ALA A 101 -12.24 -19.84 -14.25
N HIS A 102 -11.83 -19.25 -13.12
CA HIS A 102 -12.51 -19.36 -11.83
C HIS A 102 -13.30 -18.10 -11.44
N PHE A 103 -13.32 -17.09 -12.32
CA PHE A 103 -14.12 -15.89 -12.07
C PHE A 103 -15.62 -16.24 -12.09
N PRO A 104 -16.44 -15.78 -11.11
CA PRO A 104 -17.84 -16.20 -10.98
C PRO A 104 -18.71 -15.91 -12.19
N ASN A 105 -18.39 -14.88 -12.98
CA ASN A 105 -19.07 -14.57 -14.24
C ASN A 105 -18.14 -14.81 -15.44
N LEU A 106 -18.12 -16.03 -15.96
CA LEU A 106 -17.25 -16.42 -17.08
C LEU A 106 -17.42 -15.54 -18.33
N PRO A 107 -18.62 -15.13 -18.76
CA PRO A 107 -18.79 -14.17 -19.86
C PRO A 107 -18.03 -12.83 -19.65
N VAL A 108 -17.96 -12.32 -18.43
CA VAL A 108 -17.17 -11.10 -18.12
C VAL A 108 -15.66 -11.38 -18.28
N ALA A 109 -15.19 -12.47 -17.69
CA ALA A 109 -13.79 -12.89 -17.82
C ALA A 109 -13.40 -13.14 -19.29
N GLN A 110 -14.30 -13.75 -20.08
CA GLN A 110 -14.08 -14.00 -21.50
C GLN A 110 -13.96 -12.70 -22.30
N ARG A 111 -14.79 -11.68 -22.05
CA ARG A 111 -14.65 -10.37 -22.71
C ARG A 111 -13.29 -9.72 -22.45
N VAL A 112 -12.76 -9.87 -21.24
CA VAL A 112 -11.41 -9.38 -20.91
C VAL A 112 -10.35 -10.14 -21.70
N LEU A 113 -10.46 -11.47 -21.81
CA LEU A 113 -9.54 -12.28 -22.63
C LEU A 113 -9.64 -11.91 -24.11
N ASP A 114 -10.85 -11.83 -24.66
CA ASP A 114 -11.08 -11.49 -26.07
C ASP A 114 -10.51 -10.11 -26.43
N THR A 115 -10.44 -9.19 -25.44
CA THR A 115 -9.94 -7.83 -25.65
C THR A 115 -8.42 -7.75 -25.56
N TYR A 116 -7.81 -8.47 -24.63
CA TYR A 116 -6.40 -8.21 -24.27
C TYR A 116 -5.46 -9.40 -24.49
N PHE A 117 -5.97 -10.64 -24.56
CA PHE A 117 -5.07 -11.78 -24.73
C PHE A 117 -4.56 -11.89 -26.16
N ILE A 118 -3.23 -11.99 -26.32
CA ILE A 118 -2.57 -12.24 -27.58
C ILE A 118 -1.82 -13.56 -27.47
N ASP A 119 -2.22 -14.54 -28.25
CA ASP A 119 -1.54 -15.83 -28.29
C ASP A 119 -0.11 -15.65 -28.83
N GLY A 120 0.87 -16.19 -28.09
CA GLY A 120 2.28 -15.98 -28.38
C GLY A 120 2.85 -14.62 -27.97
N GLY A 121 2.01 -13.70 -27.46
CA GLY A 121 2.41 -12.36 -27.03
C GLY A 121 2.53 -11.34 -28.16
N ARG A 122 2.49 -10.06 -27.80
CA ARG A 122 2.80 -8.94 -28.73
C ARG A 122 4.30 -8.92 -29.03
N PRO A 123 4.76 -8.29 -30.15
CA PRO A 123 6.17 -7.97 -30.35
C PRO A 123 6.71 -7.10 -29.20
N ASP A 124 7.96 -7.33 -28.78
CA ASP A 124 8.54 -6.68 -27.58
C ASP A 124 8.52 -5.14 -27.63
N ASP A 125 8.71 -4.56 -28.81
CA ASP A 125 8.71 -3.12 -29.05
C ASP A 125 7.34 -2.53 -29.43
N ALA A 126 6.31 -3.37 -29.59
CA ALA A 126 4.98 -2.90 -29.94
C ALA A 126 4.30 -2.19 -28.76
N PRO A 127 3.52 -1.12 -29.01
CA PRO A 127 2.74 -0.48 -27.96
C PRO A 127 1.71 -1.42 -27.34
N TYR A 128 1.51 -1.31 -26.01
CA TYR A 128 0.36 -1.92 -25.37
C TYR A 128 -0.94 -1.22 -25.77
N LEU A 129 -1.97 -2.01 -25.99
CA LEU A 129 -3.34 -1.52 -26.11
C LEU A 129 -3.75 -0.80 -24.81
N PRO A 130 -4.31 0.41 -24.89
CA PRO A 130 -4.69 1.16 -23.71
C PRO A 130 -5.86 0.52 -22.96
N VAL A 131 -5.89 0.71 -21.64
CA VAL A 131 -7.03 0.35 -20.80
C VAL A 131 -8.02 1.53 -20.65
N PRO A 132 -9.31 1.28 -20.36
CA PRO A 132 -10.27 2.33 -20.07
C PRO A 132 -9.80 3.20 -18.90
N LYS A 133 -9.89 4.52 -19.04
CA LYS A 133 -9.49 5.44 -17.97
C LYS A 133 -10.56 5.48 -16.87
N LEU A 134 -10.15 5.25 -15.63
CA LEU A 134 -11.03 5.36 -14.49
C LEU A 134 -11.52 6.80 -14.31
N THR A 135 -12.81 6.95 -14.05
CA THR A 135 -13.51 8.22 -13.82
C THR A 135 -14.56 8.03 -12.73
N LEU A 136 -15.27 9.10 -12.34
CA LEU A 136 -16.42 8.95 -11.42
C LEU A 136 -17.56 8.11 -12.04
N SER A 137 -17.61 8.03 -13.37
CA SER A 137 -18.54 7.20 -14.13
C SER A 137 -17.71 6.32 -15.09
N THR A 138 -16.91 5.43 -14.53
CA THR A 138 -16.09 4.48 -15.30
C THR A 138 -16.98 3.61 -16.19
N SER A 139 -16.58 3.40 -17.44
CA SER A 139 -17.33 2.57 -18.38
C SER A 139 -17.48 1.14 -17.86
N ARG A 140 -18.47 0.40 -18.37
CA ARG A 140 -18.71 -0.99 -17.99
C ARG A 140 -17.46 -1.85 -18.18
N GLU A 141 -16.80 -1.73 -19.33
CA GLU A 141 -15.59 -2.48 -19.66
C GLU A 141 -14.44 -2.15 -18.68
N GLY A 142 -14.34 -0.88 -18.25
CA GLY A 142 -13.35 -0.47 -17.26
C GLY A 142 -13.64 -1.04 -15.87
N GLN A 143 -14.91 -1.10 -15.47
CA GLN A 143 -15.30 -1.71 -14.21
C GLN A 143 -15.08 -3.24 -14.23
N GLU A 144 -15.46 -3.91 -15.31
CA GLU A 144 -15.25 -5.35 -15.50
C GLU A 144 -13.75 -5.70 -15.44
N LEU A 145 -12.91 -4.97 -16.18
CA LEU A 145 -11.47 -5.18 -16.16
C LEU A 145 -10.89 -4.99 -14.75
N ALA A 146 -11.30 -3.93 -14.04
CA ALA A 146 -10.80 -3.67 -12.69
C ALA A 146 -11.20 -4.76 -11.68
N VAL A 147 -12.45 -5.24 -11.73
CA VAL A 147 -12.93 -6.33 -10.86
C VAL A 147 -12.20 -7.63 -11.16
N VAL A 148 -12.13 -8.02 -12.45
CA VAL A 148 -11.47 -9.25 -12.89
C VAL A 148 -9.99 -9.26 -12.54
N ALA A 149 -9.29 -8.11 -12.69
CA ALA A 149 -7.86 -8.01 -12.40
C ALA A 149 -7.56 -8.18 -10.90
N ASN A 150 -8.33 -7.52 -10.04
CA ASN A 150 -8.17 -7.66 -8.60
C ASN A 150 -8.57 -9.05 -8.10
N PHE A 151 -9.59 -9.66 -8.72
CA PHE A 151 -9.92 -11.07 -8.48
C PHE A 151 -8.76 -11.98 -8.83
N ALA A 152 -8.22 -11.87 -10.05
CA ALA A 152 -7.17 -12.77 -10.54
C ALA A 152 -5.92 -12.73 -9.66
N GLU A 153 -5.47 -11.53 -9.27
CA GLU A 153 -4.28 -11.35 -8.45
C GLU A 153 -4.44 -11.97 -7.06
N VAL A 154 -5.57 -11.72 -6.40
CA VAL A 154 -5.85 -12.30 -5.07
C VAL A 154 -6.10 -13.80 -5.16
N TRP A 155 -6.82 -14.27 -6.19
CA TRP A 155 -7.09 -15.69 -6.40
C TRP A 155 -5.79 -16.48 -6.57
N LEU A 156 -4.87 -16.00 -7.41
CA LEU A 156 -3.55 -16.62 -7.61
C LEU A 156 -2.73 -16.62 -6.30
N ALA A 157 -2.81 -15.56 -5.53
CA ALA A 157 -2.15 -15.50 -4.22
C ALA A 157 -2.73 -16.52 -3.23
N LYS A 158 -4.00 -16.87 -3.34
CA LYS A 158 -4.72 -17.84 -2.45
C LYS A 158 -4.81 -19.25 -3.00
N GLU A 159 -4.45 -19.49 -4.24
CA GLU A 159 -4.64 -20.79 -4.90
C GLU A 159 -3.97 -21.93 -4.13
N GLY A 160 -4.78 -22.96 -3.72
CA GLY A 160 -4.29 -24.20 -3.16
C GLY A 160 -3.72 -24.14 -1.74
N HIS A 161 -4.01 -23.11 -0.98
CA HIS A 161 -3.67 -23.02 0.45
C HIS A 161 -4.69 -22.19 1.23
N ASP A 162 -4.64 -22.28 2.57
CA ASP A 162 -5.53 -21.59 3.48
C ASP A 162 -4.85 -20.41 4.22
N GLY A 163 -3.60 -20.07 3.89
CA GLY A 163 -2.89 -18.93 4.43
C GLY A 163 -3.60 -17.59 4.14
N VAL A 164 -3.37 -16.60 4.99
CA VAL A 164 -4.02 -15.29 4.88
C VAL A 164 -3.40 -14.42 3.79
N VAL A 165 -4.25 -13.79 2.98
CA VAL A 165 -3.85 -12.88 1.90
C VAL A 165 -4.54 -11.54 2.09
N GLY A 166 -3.80 -10.44 1.89
CA GLY A 166 -4.32 -9.09 1.89
C GLY A 166 -4.23 -8.41 0.53
N VAL A 167 -4.96 -7.30 0.39
CA VAL A 167 -4.80 -6.35 -0.71
C VAL A 167 -4.57 -4.96 -0.15
N ASN A 168 -3.55 -4.25 -0.65
CA ASN A 168 -3.29 -2.86 -0.27
C ASN A 168 -3.84 -1.91 -1.32
N LEU A 169 -4.78 -1.06 -0.93
CA LEU A 169 -5.36 -0.02 -1.76
C LEU A 169 -4.77 1.35 -1.39
N LEU A 170 -4.80 2.29 -2.32
CA LEU A 170 -4.30 3.64 -2.13
C LEU A 170 -5.46 4.63 -2.12
N GLU A 171 -5.65 5.37 -1.02
CA GLU A 171 -6.73 6.36 -0.89
C GLU A 171 -6.69 7.41 -2.00
N LYS A 172 -5.51 7.76 -2.52
CA LYS A 172 -5.34 8.70 -3.65
C LYS A 172 -5.85 8.18 -5.01
N ILE A 173 -6.22 6.90 -5.10
CA ILE A 173 -6.81 6.29 -6.30
C ILE A 173 -8.27 5.90 -6.03
N GLN A 174 -9.06 6.88 -5.57
CA GLN A 174 -10.47 6.66 -5.18
C GLN A 174 -11.30 5.99 -6.28
N MET A 175 -11.08 6.38 -7.54
CA MET A 175 -11.87 5.88 -8.68
C MET A 175 -11.76 4.38 -8.93
N ALA A 176 -10.71 3.72 -8.44
CA ALA A 176 -10.54 2.27 -8.52
C ALA A 176 -11.08 1.53 -7.29
N THR A 177 -11.20 2.21 -6.14
CA THR A 177 -11.38 1.56 -4.84
C THR A 177 -12.59 0.62 -4.75
N PRO A 178 -13.82 1.01 -5.17
CA PRO A 178 -14.97 0.10 -5.04
C PRO A 178 -14.85 -1.16 -5.90
N THR A 179 -14.40 -1.04 -7.15
CA THR A 179 -14.22 -2.19 -8.06
C THR A 179 -13.06 -3.08 -7.62
N ALA A 180 -11.96 -2.50 -7.15
CA ALA A 180 -10.82 -3.25 -6.62
C ALA A 180 -11.21 -4.06 -5.36
N ALA A 181 -11.94 -3.43 -4.44
CA ALA A 181 -12.45 -4.10 -3.25
C ALA A 181 -13.39 -5.27 -3.61
N LEU A 182 -14.32 -5.06 -4.55
CA LEU A 182 -15.22 -6.12 -5.02
C LEU A 182 -14.45 -7.30 -5.61
N GLY A 183 -13.50 -7.05 -6.52
CA GLY A 183 -12.68 -8.09 -7.14
C GLY A 183 -11.89 -8.91 -6.12
N ALA A 184 -11.23 -8.24 -5.18
CA ALA A 184 -10.49 -8.89 -4.10
C ALA A 184 -11.41 -9.73 -3.18
N MET A 185 -12.61 -9.23 -2.86
CA MET A 185 -13.60 -9.95 -2.03
C MET A 185 -14.17 -11.19 -2.75
N LEU A 186 -14.38 -11.11 -4.06
CA LEU A 186 -14.79 -12.28 -4.87
C LEU A 186 -13.75 -13.41 -4.84
N ALA A 187 -12.47 -13.07 -4.72
CA ALA A 187 -11.38 -14.04 -4.55
C ALA A 187 -11.16 -14.47 -3.08
N GLY A 188 -11.98 -13.97 -2.15
CA GLY A 188 -11.90 -14.33 -0.73
C GLY A 188 -10.71 -13.74 0.00
N VAL A 189 -10.33 -12.49 -0.29
CA VAL A 189 -9.28 -11.76 0.44
C VAL A 189 -9.57 -11.72 1.94
N ASP A 190 -8.53 -11.90 2.77
CA ASP A 190 -8.70 -11.92 4.23
C ASP A 190 -8.52 -10.53 4.86
N TYR A 191 -7.67 -9.67 4.26
CA TYR A 191 -7.37 -8.32 4.75
C TYR A 191 -7.41 -7.29 3.64
N VAL A 192 -7.96 -6.11 3.92
CA VAL A 192 -7.80 -4.90 3.11
C VAL A 192 -6.99 -3.89 3.89
N LEU A 193 -5.92 -3.38 3.29
CA LEU A 193 -5.08 -2.33 3.86
C LEU A 193 -5.24 -1.05 3.04
N MET A 194 -5.29 0.11 3.69
CA MET A 194 -5.33 1.39 2.97
C MET A 194 -4.66 2.50 3.75
N GLY A 195 -3.87 3.30 3.05
CA GLY A 195 -3.18 4.48 3.56
C GLY A 195 -3.13 5.63 2.55
N ALA A 196 -2.21 6.55 2.77
CA ALA A 196 -2.00 7.77 2.00
C ALA A 196 -3.23 8.70 1.97
N GLY A 197 -4.03 8.70 3.05
CA GLY A 197 -5.23 9.52 3.23
C GLY A 197 -5.97 9.14 4.51
N ILE A 198 -7.28 9.46 4.56
CA ILE A 198 -8.16 9.12 5.69
C ILE A 198 -9.21 8.11 5.20
N PRO A 199 -8.98 6.80 5.33
CA PRO A 199 -9.81 5.77 4.71
C PRO A 199 -11.09 5.47 5.52
N ARG A 200 -11.84 6.50 5.91
CA ARG A 200 -13.00 6.41 6.80
C ARG A 200 -14.21 5.68 6.20
N GLU A 201 -14.32 5.61 4.87
CA GLU A 201 -15.49 5.02 4.20
C GLU A 201 -15.29 3.54 3.87
N ILE A 202 -14.08 3.01 4.03
CA ILE A 202 -13.75 1.63 3.68
C ILE A 202 -14.51 0.60 4.51
N PRO A 203 -14.67 0.73 5.85
CA PRO A 203 -15.47 -0.22 6.61
C PRO A 203 -16.92 -0.32 6.12
N ALA A 204 -17.54 0.80 5.75
CA ALA A 204 -18.91 0.84 5.22
C ALA A 204 -18.99 0.24 3.82
N LEU A 205 -18.01 0.53 2.94
CA LEU A 205 -17.89 -0.08 1.62
C LEU A 205 -17.83 -1.62 1.72
N LEU A 206 -16.92 -2.14 2.54
CA LEU A 206 -16.74 -3.60 2.70
C LEU A 206 -17.98 -4.28 3.29
N ARG A 207 -18.68 -3.65 4.23
CA ARG A 207 -19.96 -4.16 4.76
C ARG A 207 -21.07 -4.16 3.70
N ALA A 208 -21.14 -3.13 2.87
CA ALA A 208 -22.12 -3.05 1.79
C ALA A 208 -21.92 -4.16 0.76
N LEU A 209 -20.67 -4.34 0.30
CA LEU A 209 -20.31 -5.39 -0.67
C LEU A 209 -20.53 -6.79 -0.10
N ALA A 210 -20.15 -7.04 1.15
CA ALA A 210 -20.39 -8.33 1.81
C ALA A 210 -21.89 -8.67 1.93
N ALA A 211 -22.74 -7.65 2.00
CA ALA A 211 -24.20 -7.81 2.00
C ALA A 211 -24.83 -7.86 0.60
N GLY A 212 -24.03 -7.93 -0.48
CA GLY A 212 -24.50 -7.92 -1.87
C GLY A 212 -25.15 -6.59 -2.29
N ARG A 213 -24.86 -5.49 -1.58
CA ARG A 213 -25.42 -4.17 -1.86
C ARG A 213 -24.42 -3.30 -2.62
N VAL A 214 -24.95 -2.26 -3.26
CA VAL A 214 -24.11 -1.24 -3.93
C VAL A 214 -23.05 -0.70 -2.95
N GLY A 215 -21.79 -0.86 -3.32
CA GLY A 215 -20.65 -0.28 -2.63
C GLY A 215 -20.42 1.15 -3.10
N ARG A 216 -20.20 2.07 -2.15
CA ARG A 216 -20.06 3.51 -2.45
C ARG A 216 -19.00 4.14 -1.59
N ILE A 217 -18.25 5.09 -2.19
CA ILE A 217 -17.41 6.04 -1.49
C ILE A 217 -17.61 7.45 -2.05
N THR A 218 -17.34 8.46 -1.24
CA THR A 218 -17.34 9.87 -1.65
C THR A 218 -16.07 10.17 -2.46
N ALA A 219 -16.24 10.89 -3.57
CA ALA A 219 -15.14 11.35 -4.40
C ALA A 219 -14.67 12.74 -4.01
N ASP A 220 -13.38 12.94 -3.85
CA ASP A 220 -12.75 14.24 -3.62
C ASP A 220 -12.65 15.01 -4.95
N VAL A 221 -13.64 15.88 -5.23
CA VAL A 221 -13.68 16.69 -6.44
C VAL A 221 -13.36 18.14 -6.08
N VAL A 222 -12.25 18.67 -6.59
CA VAL A 222 -11.81 20.04 -6.31
C VAL A 222 -12.83 21.05 -6.87
N GLY A 223 -13.27 21.97 -6.02
CA GLY A 223 -14.23 23.01 -6.38
C GLY A 223 -15.67 22.53 -6.56
N ALA A 224 -15.97 21.27 -6.19
CA ALA A 224 -17.32 20.73 -6.34
C ALA A 224 -18.32 21.48 -5.46
N SER A 225 -19.43 21.89 -6.09
CA SER A 225 -20.59 22.49 -5.43
C SER A 225 -21.51 21.44 -4.79
N THR A 226 -21.39 20.17 -5.20
CA THR A 226 -22.21 19.04 -4.72
C THR A 226 -21.35 17.82 -4.46
N THR A 227 -21.76 16.99 -3.49
CA THR A 227 -21.12 15.70 -3.24
C THR A 227 -21.22 14.79 -4.45
N ARG A 228 -20.12 14.16 -4.81
CA ARG A 228 -20.03 13.14 -5.86
C ARG A 228 -19.65 11.80 -5.23
N SER A 229 -20.13 10.71 -5.79
CA SER A 229 -19.79 9.36 -5.35
C SER A 229 -19.22 8.53 -6.48
N ILE A 230 -18.49 7.49 -6.07
CA ILE A 230 -18.04 6.39 -6.94
C ILE A 230 -18.73 5.15 -6.41
N GLU A 231 -19.37 4.40 -7.30
CA GLU A 231 -20.22 3.29 -6.95
C GLU A 231 -19.86 2.03 -7.75
N VAL A 232 -20.12 0.89 -7.13
CA VAL A 232 -20.10 -0.40 -7.79
C VAL A 232 -21.31 -1.21 -7.34
N ASP A 233 -22.07 -1.73 -8.29
CA ASP A 233 -23.15 -2.68 -8.03
C ASP A 233 -22.63 -4.09 -8.29
N PRO A 234 -22.45 -4.93 -7.24
CA PRO A 234 -21.92 -6.27 -7.41
C PRO A 234 -22.85 -7.17 -8.22
N VAL A 235 -24.17 -7.02 -8.07
CA VAL A 235 -25.15 -7.82 -8.82
C VAL A 235 -25.15 -7.43 -10.29
N ASP A 236 -25.03 -6.15 -10.60
CA ASP A 236 -24.95 -5.69 -11.99
C ASP A 236 -23.67 -6.21 -12.69
N LEU A 237 -22.52 -6.19 -12.00
CA LEU A 237 -21.23 -6.61 -12.57
C LEU A 237 -21.05 -8.13 -12.62
N VAL A 238 -21.45 -8.85 -11.58
CA VAL A 238 -21.16 -10.29 -11.41
C VAL A 238 -22.37 -11.14 -11.75
N GLY A 239 -23.57 -10.58 -11.61
CA GLY A 239 -24.83 -11.27 -11.83
C GLY A 239 -25.53 -11.70 -10.52
N PRO A 240 -26.80 -12.15 -10.63
CA PRO A 240 -27.62 -12.50 -9.48
C PRO A 240 -27.14 -13.77 -8.73
N GLU A 241 -26.36 -14.61 -9.39
CA GLU A 241 -25.77 -15.83 -8.80
C GLU A 241 -24.40 -15.58 -8.16
N MET A 242 -24.10 -14.33 -7.85
CA MET A 242 -22.86 -13.95 -7.16
C MET A 242 -22.67 -14.75 -5.86
N PRO A 243 -21.47 -15.27 -5.58
CA PRO A 243 -21.20 -15.97 -4.32
C PRO A 243 -21.38 -15.05 -3.12
N THR A 244 -21.77 -15.62 -1.98
CA THR A 244 -21.80 -14.89 -0.72
C THR A 244 -20.40 -14.41 -0.36
N LEU A 245 -20.23 -13.09 -0.22
CA LEU A 245 -18.95 -12.48 0.13
C LEU A 245 -18.75 -12.45 1.64
N THR A 246 -17.54 -12.76 2.08
CA THR A 246 -17.11 -12.54 3.45
C THR A 246 -16.47 -11.15 3.54
N ARG A 247 -16.83 -10.36 4.55
CA ARG A 247 -16.17 -9.10 4.83
C ARG A 247 -14.74 -9.37 5.29
N PRO A 248 -13.71 -8.84 4.61
CA PRO A 248 -12.33 -8.92 5.09
C PRO A 248 -12.09 -7.99 6.27
N ASP A 249 -11.08 -8.28 7.09
CA ASP A 249 -10.59 -7.34 8.08
C ASP A 249 -9.97 -6.12 7.39
N PHE A 250 -10.20 -4.94 7.96
CA PHE A 250 -9.66 -3.69 7.44
C PHE A 250 -8.59 -3.12 8.36
N LEU A 251 -7.37 -2.95 7.84
CA LEU A 251 -6.26 -2.31 8.52
C LEU A 251 -6.03 -0.90 7.97
N ALA A 252 -6.30 0.12 8.78
CA ALA A 252 -5.99 1.49 8.40
C ALA A 252 -4.51 1.80 8.61
N ILE A 253 -3.82 2.25 7.57
CA ILE A 253 -2.43 2.72 7.66
C ILE A 253 -2.44 4.17 8.14
N ILE A 254 -1.80 4.42 9.26
CA ILE A 254 -1.77 5.71 9.96
C ILE A 254 -0.35 6.13 10.29
N SER A 255 -0.10 7.41 10.42
CA SER A 255 1.21 7.95 10.85
C SER A 255 1.20 8.56 12.25
N ILE A 256 0.01 8.78 12.86
CA ILE A 256 -0.14 9.50 14.13
C ILE A 256 -1.34 9.03 14.93
N ASN A 257 -1.28 9.24 16.26
CA ASN A 257 -2.36 8.88 17.20
C ASN A 257 -3.67 9.64 16.96
N GLN A 258 -3.62 10.89 16.49
CA GLN A 258 -4.83 11.69 16.24
C GLN A 258 -5.71 11.02 15.17
N LEU A 259 -5.10 10.48 14.10
CA LEU A 259 -5.83 9.76 13.07
C LEU A 259 -6.41 8.45 13.61
N ALA A 260 -5.62 7.70 14.40
CA ALA A 260 -6.12 6.50 15.07
C ALA A 260 -7.32 6.81 15.98
N SER A 261 -7.22 7.86 16.81
CA SER A 261 -8.30 8.29 17.70
C SER A 261 -9.55 8.70 16.93
N TYR A 262 -9.38 9.41 15.81
CA TYR A 262 -10.49 9.81 14.94
C TYR A 262 -11.23 8.58 14.38
N LEU A 263 -10.49 7.64 13.78
CA LEU A 263 -11.07 6.43 13.20
C LEU A 263 -11.64 5.47 14.25
N HIS A 264 -11.03 5.41 15.45
CA HIS A 264 -11.49 4.51 16.52
C HIS A 264 -12.81 4.96 17.16
N ARG A 265 -13.06 6.29 17.23
CA ARG A 265 -14.18 6.86 18.00
C ARG A 265 -15.55 6.44 17.48
N ASP A 266 -15.71 6.35 16.17
CA ASP A 266 -16.98 6.04 15.53
C ASP A 266 -16.97 4.59 15.03
N PRO A 267 -17.88 3.72 15.55
CA PRO A 267 -17.99 2.32 15.13
C PRO A 267 -18.22 2.12 13.63
N GLU A 268 -18.84 3.09 12.94
CA GLU A 268 -19.13 2.99 11.52
C GLU A 268 -17.88 3.09 10.63
N ILE A 269 -16.88 3.86 11.09
CA ILE A 269 -15.63 4.09 10.37
C ILE A 269 -14.42 3.37 11.00
N ARG A 270 -14.65 2.68 12.13
CA ARG A 270 -13.58 1.99 12.88
C ARG A 270 -12.98 0.86 12.06
N PRO A 271 -11.63 0.82 11.91
CA PRO A 271 -10.93 -0.32 11.34
C PRO A 271 -10.86 -1.48 12.32
N ASP A 272 -10.49 -2.66 11.81
CA ASP A 272 -10.25 -3.86 12.64
C ASP A 272 -8.84 -3.84 13.26
N GLY A 273 -7.95 -2.99 12.76
CA GLY A 273 -6.61 -2.76 13.30
C GLY A 273 -5.90 -1.62 12.58
N PHE A 274 -4.66 -1.36 13.00
CA PHE A 274 -3.84 -0.29 12.44
C PHE A 274 -2.48 -0.80 11.95
N VAL A 275 -1.98 -0.20 10.87
CA VAL A 275 -0.55 -0.22 10.54
C VAL A 275 0.00 1.17 10.82
N VAL A 276 1.00 1.25 11.69
CA VAL A 276 1.62 2.51 12.13
C VAL A 276 2.84 2.78 11.27
N GLU A 277 2.69 3.66 10.31
CA GLU A 277 3.72 3.97 9.33
C GLU A 277 4.59 5.13 9.81
N ARG A 278 5.88 4.86 9.99
CA ARG A 278 6.90 5.87 10.33
C ARG A 278 7.47 6.54 9.09
N PRO A 279 8.08 7.74 9.23
CA PRO A 279 8.64 8.49 8.10
C PRO A 279 9.59 7.73 7.16
N PRO A 280 10.44 6.75 7.59
CA PRO A 280 11.31 6.00 6.70
C PRO A 280 10.62 4.99 5.78
N ALA A 281 9.31 4.75 5.91
CA ALA A 281 8.57 3.83 5.06
C ALA A 281 8.64 4.21 3.58
N GLY A 282 8.59 3.23 2.68
CA GLY A 282 8.62 3.43 1.23
C GLY A 282 7.31 3.99 0.66
N GLY A 283 7.35 4.45 -0.59
CA GLY A 283 6.19 5.02 -1.27
C GLY A 283 5.87 6.44 -0.81
N HIS A 284 4.57 6.76 -0.73
CA HIS A 284 4.11 8.06 -0.24
C HIS A 284 4.32 8.18 1.27
N SER A 285 4.81 9.34 1.72
CA SER A 285 4.94 9.65 3.15
C SER A 285 3.97 10.74 3.54
N ALA A 286 3.49 10.71 4.79
CA ALA A 286 2.83 11.88 5.37
C ALA A 286 3.84 13.06 5.38
N PRO A 287 3.41 14.29 5.05
CA PRO A 287 4.30 15.44 5.17
C PRO A 287 4.63 15.71 6.64
N PRO A 288 5.82 16.28 6.94
CA PRO A 288 6.19 16.66 8.30
C PRO A 288 5.18 17.63 8.92
N ARG A 289 5.03 17.53 10.22
CA ARG A 289 4.13 18.39 11.01
C ARG A 289 4.71 19.78 11.23
N GLY A 290 3.97 20.80 10.79
CA GLY A 290 4.37 22.20 10.88
C GLY A 290 4.90 22.75 9.57
N ARG A 291 5.83 23.72 9.65
CA ARG A 291 6.45 24.29 8.44
C ARG A 291 7.39 23.26 7.81
N LEU A 292 7.24 23.02 6.52
CA LEU A 292 8.16 22.16 5.77
C LEU A 292 9.59 22.73 5.86
N GLN A 293 10.51 21.92 6.37
CA GLN A 293 11.93 22.13 6.36
C GLN A 293 12.57 21.05 5.50
N LEU A 294 13.56 21.42 4.71
CA LEU A 294 14.31 20.49 3.89
C LEU A 294 15.75 20.43 4.40
N ASP A 295 16.35 19.25 4.37
CA ASP A 295 17.76 19.06 4.64
C ASP A 295 18.63 19.49 3.44
N GLU A 296 19.95 19.31 3.54
CA GLU A 296 20.91 19.64 2.49
C GLU A 296 20.66 18.84 1.18
N SER A 297 20.06 17.68 1.30
CA SER A 297 19.66 16.85 0.17
C SER A 297 18.33 17.30 -0.46
N GLY A 298 17.57 18.17 0.21
CA GLY A 298 16.24 18.59 -0.20
C GLY A 298 15.13 17.63 0.24
N ASP A 299 15.40 16.69 1.14
CA ASP A 299 14.43 15.80 1.74
C ASP A 299 13.72 16.47 2.92
N PRO A 300 12.44 16.19 3.17
CA PRO A 300 11.71 16.70 4.32
C PRO A 300 12.33 16.23 5.65
N VAL A 301 12.51 17.16 6.58
CA VAL A 301 12.99 16.86 7.93
C VAL A 301 11.81 16.52 8.83
N TYR A 302 11.85 15.33 9.42
CA TYR A 302 10.86 14.83 10.38
C TYR A 302 11.36 15.01 11.82
N GLY A 303 10.43 15.12 12.76
CA GLY A 303 10.73 15.27 14.18
C GLY A 303 9.82 14.43 15.07
N PRO A 304 9.95 14.54 16.39
CA PRO A 304 9.16 13.74 17.35
C PRO A 304 7.64 13.86 17.21
N ARG A 305 7.14 14.93 16.54
CA ARG A 305 5.71 15.15 16.29
C ARG A 305 5.18 14.29 15.15
N ASP A 306 6.06 13.71 14.34
CA ASP A 306 5.75 12.89 13.17
C ASP A 306 5.75 11.39 13.53
N GLU A 307 6.04 11.06 14.77
CA GLU A 307 6.01 9.70 15.29
C GLU A 307 4.75 9.45 16.13
N ALA A 308 4.17 8.26 15.97
CA ALA A 308 3.08 7.83 16.80
C ALA A 308 3.57 7.29 18.14
N ASP A 309 2.89 7.65 19.22
CA ASP A 309 3.09 7.09 20.55
C ASP A 309 2.39 5.71 20.65
N LEU A 310 3.16 4.64 20.59
CA LEU A 310 2.65 3.27 20.58
C LEU A 310 1.92 2.92 21.89
N ALA A 311 2.33 3.47 23.02
CA ALA A 311 1.67 3.24 24.30
C ALA A 311 0.24 3.81 24.33
N LYS A 312 -0.02 4.89 23.60
CA LYS A 312 -1.39 5.39 23.42
C LYS A 312 -2.22 4.52 22.48
N LEU A 313 -1.59 3.88 21.49
CA LEU A 313 -2.31 2.99 20.57
C LEU A 313 -2.79 1.72 21.26
N THR A 314 -2.02 1.17 22.21
CA THR A 314 -2.46 0.02 23.00
C THR A 314 -3.76 0.28 23.78
N GLN A 315 -4.02 1.54 24.16
CA GLN A 315 -5.24 1.93 24.91
C GLN A 315 -6.53 1.82 24.08
N PHE A 316 -6.42 1.77 22.74
CA PHE A 316 -7.60 1.58 21.87
C PHE A 316 -8.10 0.13 21.85
N GLY A 317 -7.31 -0.85 22.34
CA GLY A 317 -7.67 -2.27 22.32
C GLY A 317 -7.74 -2.91 20.94
N LEU A 318 -7.33 -2.20 19.87
CA LEU A 318 -7.22 -2.74 18.54
C LEU A 318 -5.80 -3.23 18.25
N PRO A 319 -5.63 -4.31 17.47
CA PRO A 319 -4.32 -4.77 17.06
C PRO A 319 -3.62 -3.73 16.18
N PHE A 320 -2.30 -3.64 16.30
CA PHE A 320 -1.53 -2.78 15.38
C PHE A 320 -0.17 -3.40 15.06
N TRP A 321 0.36 -3.03 13.90
CA TRP A 321 1.68 -3.39 13.38
C TRP A 321 2.49 -2.12 13.13
N VAL A 322 3.82 -2.20 13.29
CA VAL A 322 4.73 -1.07 13.04
C VAL A 322 5.36 -1.21 11.66
N ALA A 323 5.34 -0.15 10.86
CA ALA A 323 5.96 -0.07 9.54
C ALA A 323 6.96 1.09 9.45
N GLY A 324 7.92 0.98 8.54
CA GLY A 324 8.99 1.96 8.38
C GLY A 324 10.10 1.79 9.43
N ALA A 325 11.34 1.53 8.97
CA ALA A 325 12.47 1.14 9.81
C ALA A 325 12.13 -0.01 10.77
N ALA A 326 11.50 -1.07 10.24
CA ALA A 326 11.01 -2.20 11.01
C ALA A 326 11.56 -3.55 10.49
N ALA A 327 12.60 -3.51 9.66
CA ALA A 327 13.05 -4.61 8.83
C ALA A 327 14.26 -5.38 9.41
N THR A 328 14.41 -5.44 10.75
CA THR A 328 15.42 -6.28 11.42
C THR A 328 14.78 -7.12 12.53
N PRO A 329 15.42 -8.25 12.94
CA PRO A 329 14.96 -9.04 14.09
C PRO A 329 14.79 -8.18 15.36
N ALA A 330 15.73 -7.28 15.63
CA ALA A 330 15.68 -6.38 16.79
C ALA A 330 14.48 -5.42 16.73
N HIS A 331 14.15 -4.91 15.55
CA HIS A 331 12.97 -4.06 15.36
C HIS A 331 11.67 -4.84 15.60
N LEU A 332 11.55 -6.08 15.09
CA LEU A 332 10.40 -6.94 15.35
C LEU A 332 10.21 -7.17 16.86
N ALA A 333 11.28 -7.58 17.54
CA ALA A 333 11.23 -7.78 19.00
C ALA A 333 10.83 -6.50 19.76
N THR A 334 11.34 -5.34 19.32
CA THR A 334 11.00 -4.06 19.93
C THR A 334 9.54 -3.68 19.69
N ALA A 335 9.01 -3.88 18.49
CA ALA A 335 7.61 -3.64 18.18
C ALA A 335 6.68 -4.47 19.07
N ILE A 336 6.97 -5.77 19.24
CA ILE A 336 6.19 -6.68 20.10
C ILE A 336 6.26 -6.21 21.57
N ARG A 337 7.45 -5.87 22.08
CA ARG A 337 7.59 -5.33 23.45
C ARG A 337 6.82 -4.03 23.66
N SER A 338 6.62 -3.25 22.61
CA SER A 338 5.84 -2.00 22.63
C SER A 338 4.32 -2.23 22.49
N GLY A 339 3.85 -3.49 22.50
CA GLY A 339 2.44 -3.86 22.42
C GLY A 339 1.89 -4.03 21.00
N ALA A 340 2.73 -3.96 19.97
CA ALA A 340 2.32 -4.30 18.60
C ALA A 340 2.16 -5.82 18.44
N VAL A 341 1.29 -6.25 17.53
CA VAL A 341 1.21 -7.66 17.11
C VAL A 341 2.50 -8.08 16.40
N GLY A 342 3.10 -7.15 15.66
CA GLY A 342 4.32 -7.39 14.90
C GLY A 342 4.69 -6.20 14.01
N VAL A 343 5.23 -6.48 12.84
CA VAL A 343 5.72 -5.47 11.90
C VAL A 343 5.13 -5.62 10.49
N GLN A 344 5.04 -4.50 9.76
CA GLN A 344 4.88 -4.51 8.31
C GLN A 344 6.21 -4.11 7.65
N VAL A 345 6.68 -4.94 6.72
CA VAL A 345 7.97 -4.78 6.04
C VAL A 345 7.76 -4.72 4.52
N GLY A 346 8.38 -3.74 3.87
CA GLY A 346 8.35 -3.58 2.41
C GLY A 346 9.70 -3.90 1.78
N THR A 347 10.72 -3.09 2.03
CA THR A 347 12.00 -3.07 1.30
C THR A 347 12.70 -4.42 1.20
N LEU A 348 12.74 -5.23 2.28
CA LEU A 348 13.33 -6.57 2.23
C LEU A 348 12.64 -7.48 1.22
N PHE A 349 11.32 -7.39 1.14
CA PHE A 349 10.53 -8.19 0.21
C PHE A 349 10.54 -7.61 -1.19
N ALA A 350 10.61 -6.30 -1.36
CA ALA A 350 10.78 -5.66 -2.67
C ALA A 350 12.09 -6.08 -3.35
N LEU A 351 13.17 -6.18 -2.59
CA LEU A 351 14.49 -6.60 -3.08
C LEU A 351 14.64 -8.12 -3.21
N SER A 352 13.66 -8.91 -2.73
CA SER A 352 13.71 -10.37 -2.83
C SER A 352 13.52 -10.86 -4.27
N LEU A 353 14.02 -12.06 -4.54
CA LEU A 353 13.88 -12.74 -5.84
C LEU A 353 12.42 -13.10 -6.19
N ASP A 354 11.53 -13.08 -5.21
CA ASP A 354 10.09 -13.36 -5.39
C ASP A 354 9.28 -12.10 -5.76
N SER A 355 9.87 -10.90 -5.72
CA SER A 355 9.17 -9.65 -6.02
C SER A 355 8.93 -9.48 -7.52
N GLY A 356 7.99 -8.60 -7.85
CA GLY A 356 7.66 -8.24 -9.23
C GLY A 356 8.62 -7.23 -9.87
N LEU A 357 9.65 -6.75 -9.17
CA LEU A 357 10.67 -5.89 -9.79
C LEU A 357 11.28 -6.58 -11.01
N SER A 358 11.52 -5.83 -12.08
CA SER A 358 12.29 -6.33 -13.22
C SER A 358 13.68 -6.80 -12.75
N ASP A 359 14.21 -7.84 -13.39
CA ASP A 359 15.53 -8.37 -13.04
C ASP A 359 16.62 -7.30 -13.15
N ASP A 360 16.54 -6.43 -14.15
CA ASP A 360 17.51 -5.35 -14.35
C ASP A 360 17.49 -4.36 -13.19
N ASN A 361 16.31 -3.88 -12.78
CA ASN A 361 16.19 -2.96 -11.65
C ASN A 361 16.63 -3.61 -10.35
N ARG A 362 16.19 -4.86 -10.08
CA ARG A 362 16.57 -5.59 -8.89
C ARG A 362 18.09 -5.82 -8.82
N ASN A 363 18.71 -6.23 -9.92
CA ASN A 363 20.16 -6.47 -9.96
C ASN A 363 20.96 -5.19 -9.73
N GLN A 364 20.54 -4.05 -10.30
CA GLN A 364 21.17 -2.75 -10.04
C GLN A 364 21.04 -2.36 -8.57
N LEU A 365 19.83 -2.51 -7.97
CA LEU A 365 19.61 -2.22 -6.55
C LEU A 365 20.50 -3.09 -5.64
N LEU A 366 20.56 -4.39 -5.88
CA LEU A 366 21.39 -5.32 -5.10
C LEU A 366 22.88 -5.05 -5.27
N ALA A 367 23.33 -4.64 -6.45
CA ALA A 367 24.72 -4.23 -6.69
C ALA A 367 25.08 -3.00 -5.83
N ARG A 368 24.26 -1.93 -5.93
CA ARG A 368 24.48 -0.72 -5.12
C ARG A 368 24.36 -0.95 -3.62
N LEU A 369 23.46 -1.85 -3.21
CA LEU A 369 23.33 -2.22 -1.81
C LEU A 369 24.62 -2.90 -1.29
N ARG A 370 25.25 -3.78 -2.10
CA ARG A 370 26.54 -4.42 -1.77
C ARG A 370 27.68 -3.41 -1.71
N ASP A 371 27.68 -2.46 -2.63
CA ASP A 371 28.72 -1.43 -2.73
C ASP A 371 28.54 -0.33 -1.65
N GLY A 372 27.40 -0.32 -0.95
CA GLY A 372 27.06 0.65 0.10
C GLY A 372 26.70 2.04 -0.42
N ASP A 373 26.36 2.17 -1.70
CA ASP A 373 26.03 3.43 -2.37
C ASP A 373 24.53 3.57 -2.76
N LEU A 374 23.69 2.61 -2.38
CA LEU A 374 22.24 2.71 -2.59
C LEU A 374 21.65 3.84 -1.76
N THR A 375 21.10 4.83 -2.43
CA THR A 375 20.45 6.00 -1.81
C THR A 375 18.96 6.01 -2.11
N VAL A 376 18.14 6.32 -1.10
CA VAL A 376 16.70 6.53 -1.23
C VAL A 376 16.36 7.93 -0.77
N ARG A 377 15.87 8.77 -1.70
CA ARG A 377 15.45 10.14 -1.45
C ARG A 377 13.98 10.19 -1.05
N ASN A 378 13.61 11.10 -0.18
CA ASN A 378 12.21 11.41 0.10
C ASN A 378 11.82 12.69 -0.64
N ASP A 379 11.53 12.61 -1.93
CA ASP A 379 11.31 13.79 -2.77
C ASP A 379 9.93 14.42 -2.49
N PRO A 380 9.86 15.68 -2.00
CA PRO A 380 8.61 16.37 -1.71
C PRO A 380 7.82 16.77 -2.97
N ARG A 381 8.43 16.64 -4.15
CA ARG A 381 7.86 17.06 -5.44
C ARG A 381 7.52 15.91 -6.37
N ALA A 382 8.15 14.74 -6.25
CA ALA A 382 8.01 13.64 -7.21
C ALA A 382 6.54 13.24 -7.42
N SER A 383 5.76 13.07 -6.36
CA SER A 383 4.37 12.66 -6.50
C SER A 383 3.46 13.78 -7.00
N PRO A 384 2.62 13.52 -8.02
CA PRO A 384 1.59 14.44 -8.46
C PRO A 384 0.48 14.68 -7.41
N THR A 385 0.43 13.88 -6.35
CA THR A 385 -0.55 14.05 -5.25
C THR A 385 -0.16 15.15 -4.27
N GLY A 386 1.06 15.69 -4.35
CA GLY A 386 1.59 16.69 -3.42
C GLY A 386 2.17 16.11 -2.13
N PHE A 387 2.13 14.79 -1.95
CA PHE A 387 2.79 14.11 -0.83
C PHE A 387 4.25 13.81 -1.17
N PRO A 388 5.18 13.86 -0.20
CA PRO A 388 6.54 13.36 -0.40
C PRO A 388 6.52 11.90 -0.86
N PHE A 389 7.45 11.53 -1.73
CA PHE A 389 7.52 10.18 -2.29
C PHE A 389 8.96 9.66 -2.25
N LYS A 390 9.12 8.42 -1.76
CA LYS A 390 10.43 7.77 -1.70
C LYS A 390 10.86 7.29 -3.08
N VAL A 391 12.05 7.70 -3.49
CA VAL A 391 12.64 7.38 -4.79
C VAL A 391 14.03 6.80 -4.58
N ALA A 392 14.26 5.56 -5.02
CA ALA A 392 15.58 4.97 -5.08
C ALA A 392 16.37 5.61 -6.23
N VAL A 393 17.58 6.06 -5.96
CA VAL A 393 18.43 6.73 -6.95
C VAL A 393 19.17 5.69 -7.78
N LEU A 394 18.75 5.55 -9.04
CA LEU A 394 19.33 4.58 -9.99
C LEU A 394 19.61 5.25 -11.34
N PRO A 395 20.80 5.03 -11.94
CA PRO A 395 21.08 5.45 -13.32
C PRO A 395 20.07 4.84 -14.32
N GLY A 396 19.73 5.59 -15.32
CA GLY A 396 18.80 5.14 -16.38
C GLY A 396 17.33 5.08 -15.97
N THR A 397 16.99 5.51 -14.76
CA THR A 397 15.60 5.62 -14.30
C THR A 397 15.15 7.07 -14.22
N ALA A 398 13.86 7.32 -13.96
CA ALA A 398 13.33 8.67 -13.78
C ALA A 398 13.90 9.41 -12.54
N SER A 399 14.69 8.75 -11.70
CA SER A 399 15.45 9.38 -10.61
C SER A 399 16.73 10.06 -11.08
N ASP A 400 17.24 9.69 -12.24
CA ASP A 400 18.38 10.32 -12.91
C ASP A 400 17.93 11.66 -13.52
N PRO A 401 18.52 12.81 -13.16
CA PRO A 401 18.12 14.12 -13.64
C PRO A 401 18.14 14.26 -15.17
N ASP A 402 19.11 13.66 -15.86
CA ASP A 402 19.23 13.73 -17.31
C ASP A 402 18.14 12.90 -18.00
N VAL A 403 17.86 11.71 -17.48
CA VAL A 403 16.75 10.87 -17.94
C VAL A 403 15.40 11.55 -17.69
N TYR A 404 15.20 12.14 -16.51
CA TYR A 404 13.99 12.90 -16.20
C TYR A 404 13.80 14.10 -17.13
N ALA A 405 14.87 14.84 -17.43
CA ALA A 405 14.83 16.01 -18.31
C ALA A 405 14.52 15.62 -19.76
N ALA A 406 15.07 14.50 -20.24
CA ALA A 406 14.84 13.98 -21.58
C ALA A 406 13.47 13.30 -21.75
N ARG A 407 12.85 12.84 -20.65
CA ARG A 407 11.59 12.10 -20.68
C ARG A 407 10.43 12.98 -21.19
N PRO A 408 9.70 12.58 -22.26
CA PRO A 408 8.49 13.27 -22.65
C PRO A 408 7.41 13.11 -21.56
N ARG A 409 6.70 14.19 -21.26
CA ARG A 409 5.56 14.12 -20.33
C ARG A 409 4.38 13.47 -21.02
N LEU A 410 4.11 12.22 -20.66
CA LEU A 410 3.05 11.37 -21.18
C LEU A 410 2.15 10.91 -20.04
N CYS A 411 0.85 10.76 -20.30
CA CYS A 411 -0.13 10.28 -19.33
C CYS A 411 -0.95 9.14 -19.97
N ASP A 412 -0.45 7.91 -19.88
CA ASP A 412 -1.11 6.74 -20.45
C ASP A 412 -2.15 6.15 -19.49
N LEU A 413 -1.76 5.91 -18.22
CA LEU A 413 -2.54 5.15 -17.25
C LEU A 413 -3.54 6.00 -16.46
N SER A 414 -3.20 7.25 -16.12
CA SER A 414 -4.16 8.22 -15.60
C SER A 414 -4.70 7.98 -14.17
N TYR A 415 -4.09 7.13 -13.33
CA TYR A 415 -4.61 6.78 -11.98
C TYR A 415 -4.59 7.95 -10.99
N LEU A 416 -3.53 8.77 -10.99
CA LEU A 416 -3.35 9.87 -10.04
C LEU A 416 -3.91 11.21 -10.55
N ARG A 417 -4.86 11.18 -11.48
CA ARG A 417 -5.57 12.39 -11.89
C ARG A 417 -6.52 12.84 -10.79
N GLN A 418 -6.50 14.14 -10.49
CA GLN A 418 -7.42 14.77 -9.57
C GLN A 418 -8.69 15.19 -10.32
N PRO A 419 -9.88 14.73 -9.89
CA PRO A 419 -11.14 15.26 -10.41
C PRO A 419 -11.33 16.72 -9.94
N TYR A 420 -11.90 17.56 -10.81
CA TYR A 420 -12.24 18.95 -10.47
C TYR A 420 -13.52 19.37 -11.18
N GLU A 421 -14.28 20.28 -10.58
CA GLU A 421 -15.47 20.85 -11.23
C GLU A 421 -15.05 21.91 -12.26
N ARG A 422 -15.54 21.76 -13.48
CA ARG A 422 -15.34 22.71 -14.57
C ARG A 422 -16.37 23.82 -14.49
N SER A 423 -16.15 24.94 -15.20
CA SER A 423 -17.08 26.06 -15.28
C SER A 423 -18.47 25.69 -15.85
N ASP A 424 -18.57 24.59 -16.60
CA ASP A 424 -19.81 24.03 -17.13
C ASP A 424 -20.52 23.05 -16.17
N GLY A 425 -20.05 22.92 -14.92
CA GLY A 425 -20.57 22.01 -13.90
C GLY A 425 -20.20 20.53 -14.12
N LYS A 426 -19.47 20.20 -15.18
CA LYS A 426 -18.99 18.84 -15.45
C LYS A 426 -17.68 18.57 -14.70
N VAL A 427 -17.40 17.29 -14.47
CA VAL A 427 -16.14 16.87 -13.85
C VAL A 427 -15.05 16.75 -14.92
N GLY A 428 -13.95 17.48 -14.70
CA GLY A 428 -12.70 17.34 -15.42
C GLY A 428 -11.68 16.54 -14.62
N TYR A 429 -10.60 16.13 -15.28
CA TYR A 429 -9.52 15.36 -14.67
C TYR A 429 -8.17 15.93 -15.07
N ARG A 430 -7.32 16.27 -14.12
CA ARG A 430 -5.97 16.81 -14.37
C ARG A 430 -4.94 16.15 -13.46
N CYS A 431 -3.68 16.17 -13.92
CA CYS A 431 -2.54 15.66 -13.16
C CYS A 431 -1.35 16.59 -13.35
N PRO A 432 -0.66 17.04 -12.29
CA PRO A 432 0.53 17.89 -12.43
C PRO A 432 1.69 17.24 -13.19
N ALA A 433 1.70 15.90 -13.34
CA ALA A 433 2.71 15.16 -14.11
C ALA A 433 2.32 14.96 -15.59
N GLU A 434 1.10 15.35 -16.02
CA GLU A 434 0.71 15.31 -17.42
C GLU A 434 1.45 16.37 -18.26
N PRO A 435 1.33 16.39 -19.61
CA PRO A 435 1.92 17.44 -20.42
C PRO A 435 1.56 18.84 -19.91
N VAL A 436 2.56 19.71 -19.71
CA VAL A 436 2.39 21.02 -19.05
C VAL A 436 1.26 21.83 -19.66
N HIS A 437 1.23 21.93 -21.01
CA HIS A 437 0.19 22.68 -21.73
C HIS A 437 -1.22 22.13 -21.46
N MET A 438 -1.36 20.81 -21.24
CA MET A 438 -2.64 20.18 -20.91
C MET A 438 -3.08 20.53 -19.50
N HIS A 439 -2.14 20.49 -18.54
CA HIS A 439 -2.40 20.87 -17.15
C HIS A 439 -2.86 22.33 -17.04
N LEU A 440 -2.15 23.25 -17.71
CA LEU A 440 -2.52 24.67 -17.75
C LEU A 440 -3.90 24.90 -18.38
N ARG A 441 -4.18 24.25 -19.53
CA ARG A 441 -5.50 24.33 -20.18
C ARG A 441 -6.65 23.85 -19.31
N LYS A 442 -6.38 22.94 -18.37
CA LYS A 442 -7.34 22.44 -17.38
C LYS A 442 -7.38 23.26 -16.09
N GLY A 443 -6.82 24.47 -16.07
CA GLY A 443 -6.84 25.39 -14.94
C GLY A 443 -5.83 25.05 -13.83
N GLY A 444 -4.79 24.25 -14.11
CA GLY A 444 -3.64 24.09 -13.24
C GLY A 444 -2.63 25.22 -13.40
N SER A 445 -1.63 25.31 -12.51
CA SER A 445 -0.55 26.29 -12.59
C SER A 445 0.76 25.65 -13.07
N LEU A 446 1.67 26.46 -13.60
CA LEU A 446 3.02 25.99 -13.97
C LEU A 446 3.79 25.49 -12.74
N ALA A 447 3.62 26.16 -11.59
CA ALA A 447 4.27 25.78 -10.35
C ALA A 447 3.90 24.38 -9.86
N ASP A 448 2.65 23.94 -10.13
CA ASP A 448 2.19 22.58 -9.78
C ASP A 448 3.01 21.50 -10.49
N THR A 449 3.56 21.79 -11.67
CA THR A 449 4.20 20.80 -12.56
C THR A 449 5.70 20.61 -12.29
N VAL A 450 6.30 21.50 -11.48
CA VAL A 450 7.76 21.49 -11.23
C VAL A 450 8.17 20.27 -10.42
N GLY A 451 9.11 19.48 -10.95
CA GLY A 451 9.66 18.29 -10.31
C GLY A 451 8.69 17.09 -10.25
N ARG A 452 7.50 17.20 -10.85
CA ARG A 452 6.52 16.11 -10.83
C ARG A 452 6.92 14.97 -11.76
N GLN A 453 6.85 13.76 -11.24
CA GLN A 453 7.11 12.54 -11.99
C GLN A 453 5.81 11.79 -12.27
N CYS A 454 5.75 11.08 -13.39
CA CYS A 454 4.61 10.21 -13.71
C CYS A 454 4.74 8.88 -12.97
N LEU A 455 4.29 8.83 -11.70
CA LEU A 455 4.37 7.62 -10.88
C LEU A 455 3.63 6.44 -11.52
N CYS A 456 2.49 6.67 -12.18
CA CYS A 456 1.71 5.60 -12.81
C CYS A 456 2.53 4.85 -13.85
N ASN A 457 3.13 5.58 -14.80
CA ASN A 457 3.92 4.98 -15.88
C ASN A 457 5.26 4.43 -15.37
N GLY A 458 5.96 5.20 -14.51
CA GLY A 458 7.26 4.81 -13.98
C GLY A 458 7.22 3.56 -13.11
N LEU A 459 6.21 3.43 -12.24
CA LEU A 459 6.02 2.22 -11.42
C LEU A 459 5.56 1.01 -12.24
N MET A 460 4.88 1.22 -13.37
CA MET A 460 4.56 0.15 -14.30
C MET A 460 5.80 -0.32 -15.08
N ALA A 461 6.69 0.61 -15.43
CA ALA A 461 7.96 0.27 -16.07
C ALA A 461 8.93 -0.44 -15.10
N ASP A 462 8.81 -0.19 -13.79
CA ASP A 462 9.61 -0.81 -12.74
C ASP A 462 9.48 -2.35 -12.70
N ILE A 463 8.32 -2.85 -13.11
CA ILE A 463 8.02 -4.29 -13.21
C ILE A 463 8.16 -4.84 -14.64
N GLY A 464 8.81 -4.11 -15.55
CA GLY A 464 9.02 -4.54 -16.94
C GLY A 464 7.80 -4.34 -17.85
N LEU A 465 6.71 -3.75 -17.36
CA LEU A 465 5.49 -3.50 -18.13
C LEU A 465 5.38 -2.02 -18.58
N GLY A 466 6.50 -1.35 -18.86
CA GLY A 466 6.55 0.01 -19.40
C GLY A 466 5.89 0.11 -20.78
N GLN A 467 5.25 1.27 -21.09
CA GLN A 467 4.67 1.49 -22.40
C GLN A 467 5.76 1.70 -23.45
N HIS A 468 5.60 1.06 -24.59
CA HIS A 468 6.38 1.31 -25.82
C HIS A 468 5.58 2.18 -26.77
N ARG A 469 6.28 2.93 -27.63
CA ARG A 469 5.68 3.80 -28.63
C ARG A 469 6.27 3.56 -30.01
N THR A 470 5.48 3.84 -31.03
CA THR A 470 5.86 3.63 -32.43
C THR A 470 7.04 4.47 -32.89
N ASP A 471 7.41 5.53 -32.15
CA ASP A 471 8.59 6.37 -32.39
C ASP A 471 9.87 5.81 -31.73
N GLY A 472 9.80 4.61 -31.12
CA GLY A 472 10.90 3.94 -30.44
C GLY A 472 11.08 4.35 -28.97
N TYR A 473 10.24 5.24 -28.42
CA TYR A 473 10.29 5.57 -27.00
C TYR A 473 9.77 4.40 -26.15
N ALA A 474 10.54 4.03 -25.13
CA ALA A 474 10.11 3.13 -24.05
C ALA A 474 10.03 3.90 -22.73
N GLU A 475 8.98 3.66 -21.94
CA GLU A 475 8.80 4.31 -20.65
C GLU A 475 9.89 3.88 -19.66
N VAL A 476 10.49 4.86 -18.99
CA VAL A 476 11.57 4.63 -18.03
C VAL A 476 11.02 4.28 -16.65
N PRO A 477 11.69 3.38 -15.89
CA PRO A 477 11.24 3.01 -14.55
C PRO A 477 11.43 4.12 -13.53
N LEU A 478 10.63 4.05 -12.47
CA LEU A 478 10.79 4.82 -11.24
C LEU A 478 10.64 3.87 -10.06
N VAL A 479 11.73 3.66 -9.33
CA VAL A 479 11.78 2.68 -8.24
C VAL A 479 11.50 3.33 -6.89
N THR A 480 10.71 2.68 -6.05
CA THR A 480 10.44 3.14 -4.68
C THR A 480 10.84 2.08 -3.65
N LEU A 481 11.56 2.52 -2.62
CA LEU A 481 11.96 1.73 -1.46
C LEU A 481 11.81 2.56 -0.18
N GLY A 482 11.91 1.94 0.99
CA GLY A 482 12.09 2.65 2.26
C GLY A 482 13.51 3.17 2.42
N GLN A 483 13.69 4.20 3.26
CA GLN A 483 14.99 4.81 3.51
C GLN A 483 15.88 3.99 4.46
N ASP A 484 15.28 3.18 5.35
CA ASP A 484 16.04 2.28 6.20
C ASP A 484 16.40 0.99 5.44
N LEU A 485 17.67 0.85 5.13
CA LEU A 485 18.25 -0.28 4.41
C LEU A 485 18.98 -1.27 5.33
N THR A 486 18.97 -1.07 6.66
CA THR A 486 19.76 -1.86 7.62
C THR A 486 19.56 -3.36 7.43
N GLY A 487 18.31 -3.84 7.43
CA GLY A 487 18.04 -5.27 7.24
C GLY A 487 18.42 -5.78 5.85
N ALA A 488 18.33 -4.93 4.82
CA ALA A 488 18.75 -5.30 3.47
C ALA A 488 20.27 -5.43 3.36
N VAL A 489 21.04 -4.55 4.03
CA VAL A 489 22.52 -4.63 4.13
C VAL A 489 22.94 -5.92 4.84
N GLU A 490 22.26 -6.30 5.92
CA GLU A 490 22.54 -7.56 6.61
C GLU A 490 22.22 -8.77 5.74
N LEU A 491 21.11 -8.74 5.01
CA LEU A 491 20.72 -9.86 4.13
C LEU A 491 21.65 -10.00 2.91
N ILE A 492 22.06 -8.89 2.28
CA ILE A 492 22.98 -8.98 1.14
C ILE A 492 24.36 -9.49 1.55
N ALA A 493 24.80 -9.19 2.77
CA ALA A 493 26.05 -9.75 3.32
C ALA A 493 25.95 -11.28 3.53
N ARG A 494 24.78 -11.79 3.90
CA ARG A 494 24.53 -13.24 4.07
C ARG A 494 24.24 -13.95 2.74
N HIS A 495 23.65 -13.26 1.79
CA HIS A 495 23.20 -13.77 0.49
C HIS A 495 23.68 -12.83 -0.64
N PRO A 496 24.97 -12.88 -1.03
CA PRO A 496 25.54 -11.92 -1.99
C PRO A 496 24.91 -11.93 -3.39
N GLN A 497 24.19 -13.00 -3.74
CA GLN A 497 23.47 -13.11 -5.01
C GLN A 497 21.99 -12.68 -4.92
N GLY A 498 21.56 -12.15 -3.78
CA GLY A 498 20.17 -11.85 -3.46
C GLY A 498 19.55 -12.94 -2.58
N TRP A 499 18.35 -12.66 -2.09
CA TRP A 499 17.62 -13.55 -1.18
C TRP A 499 16.18 -13.77 -1.62
N THR A 500 15.60 -14.88 -1.20
CA THR A 500 14.18 -15.17 -1.36
C THR A 500 13.35 -14.54 -0.24
N ALA A 501 12.06 -14.38 -0.47
CA ALA A 501 11.13 -13.90 0.57
C ALA A 501 11.13 -14.83 1.80
N ARG A 502 11.31 -16.15 1.62
CA ARG A 502 11.45 -17.09 2.73
C ARG A 502 12.70 -16.82 3.57
N GLN A 503 13.85 -16.51 2.94
CA GLN A 503 15.07 -16.15 3.67
C GLN A 503 14.88 -14.84 4.45
N ALA A 504 14.19 -13.87 3.88
CA ALA A 504 13.82 -12.63 4.59
C ALA A 504 12.90 -12.90 5.80
N LEU A 505 11.92 -13.80 5.67
CA LEU A 505 11.10 -14.23 6.80
C LEU A 505 11.91 -14.90 7.90
N THR A 506 12.78 -15.87 7.52
CA THR A 506 13.65 -16.56 8.48
C THR A 506 14.54 -15.58 9.24
N TYR A 507 15.14 -14.62 8.52
CA TYR A 507 15.94 -13.56 9.14
C TYR A 507 15.12 -12.74 10.14
N LEU A 508 13.96 -12.25 9.76
CA LEU A 508 13.11 -11.43 10.66
C LEU A 508 12.71 -12.20 11.93
N GLN A 509 12.50 -13.51 11.82
CA GLN A 509 12.07 -14.37 12.94
C GLN A 509 13.18 -14.76 13.91
N GLU A 510 14.45 -14.47 13.63
CA GLU A 510 15.59 -14.79 14.52
C GLU A 510 15.43 -14.25 15.94
N SER A 511 14.64 -13.18 16.12
CA SER A 511 14.35 -12.62 17.46
C SER A 511 13.19 -13.28 18.19
N LEU A 512 12.47 -14.21 17.54
CA LEU A 512 11.32 -14.91 18.13
C LEU A 512 11.69 -16.31 18.61
N ALA A 513 12.89 -16.78 18.24
CA ALA A 513 13.50 -18.03 18.71
C ALA A 513 14.22 -17.76 20.04
#